data_54cc1079f55083d43fdd5e3884527b44
#
_entry.id   54cc1079f55083d43fdd5e3884527b44
#
_cell.length_a   1.000
_cell.length_b   1.000
_cell.length_c   1.000
_cell.angle_alpha   90.00
_cell.angle_beta   90.00
_cell.angle_gamma   90.00
#
_symmetry.space_group_name_H-M   'P 1'
#
loop_
_entity.id
_entity.type
_entity.pdbx_description
1 polymer ?
#
loop_
_entity_poly.entity_id
_entity_poly.type
_entity_poly.pdbx_seq_one_letter_code
_entity_poly.pdbx_strand_id
1 'polypeptide(L)'
;MNLAVSNLVGLAIFTVMLAVGQLLFKKSGLSIRGLPLGEALLNLAQLPAFYAALVLYGLATLLWVWLLSRVTLMQAYPWVAAGVVIIPLLSAAVFGERVNATYWLGAALIVAGILITQYSVPG
;
A
#
# COMPACT_ATOMS: atom_id res chain seq x y z
N MET A 1 5.89 -21.40 -4.87
CA MET A 1 4.59 -20.70 -4.76
C MET A 1 3.85 -20.87 -6.07
N ASN A 2 2.73 -21.61 -6.02
CA ASN A 2 1.96 -21.95 -7.24
C ASN A 2 0.68 -21.11 -7.30
N LEU A 3 0.81 -19.88 -7.79
CA LEU A 3 -0.35 -19.03 -8.03
C LEU A 3 -0.64 -18.93 -9.51
N ALA A 4 -1.92 -18.96 -9.87
CA ALA A 4 -2.33 -18.70 -11.25
C ALA A 4 -1.89 -17.29 -11.66
N VAL A 5 -1.57 -17.10 -12.95
CA VAL A 5 -1.12 -15.80 -13.46
C VAL A 5 -2.14 -14.71 -13.17
N SER A 6 -3.44 -15.01 -13.30
CA SER A 6 -4.50 -14.06 -13.01
C SER A 6 -4.46 -13.58 -11.56
N ASN A 7 -4.13 -14.47 -10.61
CA ASN A 7 -4.02 -14.10 -9.20
C ASN A 7 -2.77 -13.25 -8.94
N LEU A 8 -1.66 -13.57 -9.59
CA LEU A 8 -0.44 -12.76 -9.50
C LEU A 8 -0.67 -11.34 -10.05
N VAL A 9 -1.32 -11.23 -11.19
CA VAL A 9 -1.67 -9.94 -11.78
C VAL A 9 -2.58 -9.16 -10.85
N GLY A 10 -3.60 -9.82 -10.29
CA GLY A 10 -4.51 -9.19 -9.33
C GLY A 10 -3.79 -8.68 -8.08
N LEU A 11 -2.87 -9.48 -7.53
CA LEU A 11 -2.07 -9.06 -6.37
C LEU A 11 -1.16 -7.87 -6.70
N ALA A 12 -0.56 -7.86 -7.89
CA ALA A 12 0.27 -6.74 -8.34
C ALA A 12 -0.56 -5.46 -8.50
N ILE A 13 -1.73 -5.57 -9.12
CA ILE A 13 -2.65 -4.43 -9.29
C ILE A 13 -3.09 -3.90 -7.91
N PHE A 14 -3.46 -4.79 -7.00
CA PHE A 14 -3.85 -4.42 -5.64
C PHE A 14 -2.73 -3.66 -4.93
N THR A 15 -1.49 -4.16 -5.03
CA THR A 15 -0.32 -3.51 -4.42
C THR A 15 -0.12 -2.11 -4.97
N VAL A 16 -0.23 -1.92 -6.28
CA VAL A 16 -0.12 -0.61 -6.92
C VAL A 16 -1.25 0.32 -6.46
N MET A 17 -2.48 -0.19 -6.38
CA MET A 17 -3.62 0.60 -5.89
C MET A 17 -3.39 1.08 -4.46
N LEU A 18 -2.90 0.22 -3.59
CA LEU A 18 -2.57 0.62 -2.21
C LEU A 18 -1.48 1.69 -2.19
N ALA A 19 -0.43 1.51 -2.99
CA ALA A 19 0.67 2.47 -3.03
C ALA A 19 0.19 3.86 -3.49
N VAL A 20 -0.58 3.92 -4.56
CA VAL A 20 -1.16 5.18 -5.05
C VAL A 20 -2.10 5.78 -4.01
N GLY A 21 -2.92 4.96 -3.37
CA GLY A 21 -3.81 5.41 -2.30
C GLY A 21 -3.04 6.03 -1.13
N GLN A 22 -1.90 5.44 -0.76
CA GLN A 22 -1.06 5.99 0.30
C GLN A 22 -0.50 7.36 -0.07
N LEU A 23 -0.11 7.57 -1.33
CA LEU A 23 0.34 8.88 -1.80
C LEU A 23 -0.79 9.92 -1.71
N LEU A 24 -2.01 9.53 -2.07
CA LEU A 24 -3.17 10.41 -1.98
C LEU A 24 -3.52 10.74 -0.52
N PHE A 25 -3.41 9.76 0.38
CA PHE A 25 -3.59 10.01 1.82
C PHE A 25 -2.51 10.95 2.37
N LYS A 26 -1.27 10.79 1.94
CA LYS A 26 -0.18 11.69 2.34
C LYS A 26 -0.46 13.11 1.87
N LYS A 27 -0.86 13.27 0.62
CA LYS A 27 -1.25 14.58 0.07
C LYS A 27 -2.37 15.21 0.89
N SER A 28 -3.38 14.41 1.24
CA SER A 28 -4.49 14.85 2.08
C SER A 28 -4.01 15.27 3.48
N GLY A 29 -3.12 14.48 4.06
CA GLY A 29 -2.53 14.79 5.37
C GLY A 29 -1.74 16.09 5.38
N LEU A 30 -1.00 16.35 4.29
CA LEU A 30 -0.26 17.61 4.17
C LEU A 30 -1.20 18.82 4.11
N SER A 31 -2.37 18.68 3.51
CA SER A 31 -3.33 19.79 3.38
C SER A 31 -3.98 20.19 4.71
N ILE A 32 -3.98 19.29 5.70
CA ILE A 32 -4.58 19.55 7.03
C ILE A 32 -3.54 19.75 8.12
N ARG A 33 -2.26 19.79 7.75
CA ARG A 33 -1.17 19.95 8.73
C ARG A 33 -1.34 21.24 9.53
N GLY A 34 -1.32 21.12 10.84
CA GLY A 34 -1.42 22.27 11.74
C GLY A 34 -2.83 22.81 11.95
N LEU A 35 -3.86 22.22 11.32
CA LEU A 35 -5.23 22.68 11.49
C LEU A 35 -5.88 22.02 12.72
N PRO A 36 -6.75 22.75 13.45
CA PRO A 36 -7.61 22.14 14.46
C PRO A 36 -8.52 21.08 13.85
N LEU A 37 -8.97 20.12 14.64
CA LEU A 37 -9.74 18.97 14.15
C LEU A 37 -10.96 19.38 13.30
N GLY A 38 -11.74 20.36 13.75
CA GLY A 38 -12.93 20.81 13.01
C GLY A 38 -12.60 21.35 11.63
N GLU A 39 -11.56 22.20 11.56
CA GLU A 39 -11.11 22.74 10.26
C GLU A 39 -10.48 21.69 9.39
N ALA A 40 -9.75 20.75 9.97
CA ALA A 40 -9.16 19.63 9.25
C ALA A 40 -10.25 18.78 8.57
N LEU A 41 -11.31 18.45 9.30
CA LEU A 41 -12.42 17.65 8.75
C LEU A 41 -13.13 18.39 7.62
N LEU A 42 -13.37 19.69 7.77
CA LEU A 42 -13.99 20.51 6.71
C LEU A 42 -13.09 20.58 5.47
N ASN A 43 -11.78 20.70 5.68
CA ASN A 43 -10.82 20.73 4.57
C ASN A 43 -10.83 19.40 3.80
N LEU A 44 -10.79 18.27 4.52
CA LEU A 44 -10.84 16.94 3.90
C LEU A 44 -12.15 16.75 3.12
N ALA A 45 -13.26 17.22 3.67
CA ALA A 45 -14.57 17.09 3.01
C ALA A 45 -14.65 17.82 1.67
N GLN A 46 -13.74 18.78 1.43
CA GLN A 46 -13.68 19.56 0.20
C GLN A 46 -12.50 19.19 -0.71
N LEU A 47 -11.67 18.22 -0.27
CA LEU A 47 -10.43 17.90 -0.96
C LEU A 47 -10.62 16.75 -1.96
N PRO A 48 -10.49 17.00 -3.29
CA PRO A 48 -10.65 15.94 -4.28
C PRO A 48 -9.71 14.76 -4.09
N ALA A 49 -8.45 15.01 -3.67
CA ALA A 49 -7.48 13.95 -3.42
C ALA A 49 -7.93 12.98 -2.34
N PHE A 50 -8.63 13.47 -1.32
CA PHE A 50 -9.16 12.63 -0.26
C PHE A 50 -10.25 11.68 -0.78
N TYR A 51 -11.18 12.21 -1.58
CA TYR A 51 -12.21 11.38 -2.21
C TYR A 51 -11.62 10.38 -3.19
N ALA A 52 -10.61 10.79 -3.97
CA ALA A 52 -9.92 9.89 -4.88
C ALA A 52 -9.28 8.73 -4.10
N ALA A 53 -8.68 9.00 -2.94
CA ALA A 53 -8.10 7.97 -2.08
C ALA A 53 -9.18 7.01 -1.58
N LEU A 54 -10.32 7.54 -1.12
CA LEU A 54 -11.42 6.71 -0.61
C LEU A 54 -11.99 5.81 -1.70
N VAL A 55 -12.21 6.34 -2.89
CA VAL A 55 -12.71 5.55 -4.03
C VAL A 55 -11.71 4.47 -4.40
N LEU A 56 -10.43 4.81 -4.48
CA LEU A 56 -9.38 3.86 -4.82
C LEU A 56 -9.30 2.74 -3.79
N TYR A 57 -9.33 3.07 -2.49
CA TYR A 57 -9.33 2.06 -1.43
C TYR A 57 -10.59 1.22 -1.43
N GLY A 58 -11.75 1.80 -1.75
CA GLY A 58 -12.98 1.05 -1.91
C GLY A 58 -12.89 0.01 -3.01
N LEU A 59 -12.37 0.41 -4.17
CA LEU A 59 -12.14 -0.50 -5.29
C LEU A 59 -11.09 -1.56 -4.93
N ALA A 60 -10.02 -1.15 -4.25
CA ALA A 60 -8.99 -2.08 -3.80
C ALA A 60 -9.56 -3.10 -2.81
N THR A 61 -10.49 -2.70 -1.95
CA THR A 61 -11.16 -3.60 -1.02
C THR A 61 -11.94 -4.67 -1.76
N LEU A 62 -12.67 -4.30 -2.80
CA LEU A 62 -13.42 -5.27 -3.62
C LEU A 62 -12.46 -6.24 -4.31
N LEU A 63 -11.37 -5.74 -4.86
CA LEU A 63 -10.33 -6.57 -5.46
C LEU A 63 -9.71 -7.51 -4.43
N TRP A 64 -9.45 -7.02 -3.22
CA TRP A 64 -8.90 -7.83 -2.14
C TRP A 64 -9.80 -8.99 -1.76
N VAL A 65 -11.10 -8.73 -1.61
CA VAL A 65 -12.08 -9.78 -1.30
C VAL A 65 -12.12 -10.82 -2.42
N TRP A 66 -12.09 -10.37 -3.67
CA TRP A 66 -12.04 -11.27 -4.82
C TRP A 66 -10.79 -12.14 -4.81
N LEU A 67 -9.63 -11.53 -4.52
CA LEU A 67 -8.36 -12.28 -4.42
C LEU A 67 -8.41 -13.31 -3.29
N LEU A 68 -8.94 -12.93 -2.13
CA LEU A 68 -9.04 -13.84 -0.98
C LEU A 68 -10.00 -14.99 -1.22
N SER A 69 -10.88 -14.89 -2.21
CA SER A 69 -11.69 -16.02 -2.64
C SER A 69 -10.89 -17.07 -3.42
N ARG A 70 -9.67 -16.73 -3.84
CA ARG A 70 -8.82 -17.56 -4.71
C ARG A 70 -7.50 -17.96 -4.09
N VAL A 71 -6.99 -17.14 -3.17
CA VAL A 71 -5.69 -17.40 -2.52
C VAL A 71 -5.85 -17.30 -1.02
N THR A 72 -4.91 -17.90 -0.29
CA THR A 72 -4.90 -17.80 1.17
C THR A 72 -4.35 -16.44 1.61
N LEU A 73 -4.69 -16.03 2.84
CA LEU A 73 -4.09 -14.85 3.43
C LEU A 73 -2.57 -14.96 3.52
N MET A 74 -2.06 -16.16 3.80
CA MET A 74 -0.62 -16.39 3.88
C MET A 74 0.08 -16.16 2.54
N GLN A 75 -0.61 -16.46 1.43
CA GLN A 75 -0.07 -16.20 0.08
C GLN A 75 -0.20 -14.72 -0.31
N ALA A 76 -1.26 -14.06 0.11
CA ALA A 76 -1.58 -12.70 -0.32
C ALA A 76 -0.89 -11.62 0.50
N TYR A 77 -0.75 -11.81 1.81
CA TYR A 77 -0.26 -10.76 2.71
C TYR A 77 1.15 -10.26 2.43
N PRO A 78 2.11 -11.11 2.00
CA PRO A 78 3.44 -10.62 1.63
C PRO A 78 3.42 -9.57 0.51
N TRP A 79 2.42 -9.59 -0.36
CA TRP A 79 2.25 -8.54 -1.38
C TRP A 79 1.91 -7.19 -0.75
N VAL A 80 1.11 -7.19 0.31
CA VAL A 80 0.83 -5.97 1.09
C VAL A 80 2.11 -5.47 1.76
N ALA A 81 2.89 -6.37 2.34
CA ALA A 81 4.15 -6.03 2.99
C ALA A 81 5.20 -5.51 2.01
N ALA A 82 5.10 -5.83 0.72
CA ALA A 82 5.99 -5.27 -0.30
C ALA A 82 5.88 -3.73 -0.36
N GLY A 83 4.80 -3.15 0.15
CA GLY A 83 4.66 -1.71 0.30
C GLY A 83 5.76 -1.07 1.13
N VAL A 84 6.42 -1.82 2.01
CA VAL A 84 7.54 -1.30 2.81
C VAL A 84 8.71 -0.83 1.94
N VAL A 85 8.83 -1.34 0.72
CA VAL A 85 9.85 -0.92 -0.25
C VAL A 85 9.26 0.07 -1.26
N ILE A 86 8.09 -0.22 -1.79
CA ILE A 86 7.47 0.54 -2.88
C ILE A 86 7.04 1.93 -2.40
N ILE A 87 6.38 2.01 -1.26
CA ILE A 87 5.82 3.27 -0.75
C ILE A 87 6.91 4.30 -0.43
N PRO A 88 8.00 3.97 0.29
CA PRO A 88 9.06 4.94 0.52
C PRO A 88 9.75 5.41 -0.77
N LEU A 89 9.91 4.54 -1.76
CA LEU A 89 10.49 4.94 -3.06
C LEU A 89 9.60 5.97 -3.75
N LEU A 90 8.29 5.72 -3.78
CA LEU A 90 7.33 6.65 -4.36
C LEU A 90 7.23 7.94 -3.56
N SER A 91 7.26 7.85 -2.24
CA SER A 91 7.20 9.02 -1.35
C SER A 91 8.43 9.90 -1.54
N ALA A 92 9.62 9.31 -1.67
CA ALA A 92 10.83 10.05 -1.96
C ALA A 92 10.74 10.77 -3.32
N ALA A 93 10.20 10.10 -4.34
CA ALA A 93 10.07 10.66 -5.68
C ALA A 93 9.03 11.78 -5.75
N VAL A 94 7.90 11.64 -5.06
CA VAL A 94 6.77 12.57 -5.17
C VAL A 94 6.85 13.71 -4.14
N PHE A 95 7.22 13.40 -2.89
CA PHE A 95 7.20 14.37 -1.79
C PHE A 95 8.60 14.80 -1.33
N GLY A 96 9.64 14.26 -1.94
CA GLY A 96 11.01 14.57 -1.54
C GLY A 96 11.38 14.04 -0.17
N GLU A 97 10.69 13.05 0.36
CA GLU A 97 11.02 12.44 1.64
C GLU A 97 12.35 11.70 1.54
N ARG A 98 13.16 11.79 2.61
CA ARG A 98 14.46 11.15 2.66
C ARG A 98 14.36 9.81 3.38
N VAL A 99 14.99 8.80 2.79
CA VAL A 99 15.08 7.46 3.37
C VAL A 99 16.56 7.16 3.59
N ASN A 100 16.94 6.95 4.83
CA ASN A 100 18.34 6.71 5.18
C ASN A 100 18.73 5.23 5.00
N ALA A 101 20.05 4.95 5.13
CA ALA A 101 20.57 3.61 4.96
C ALA A 101 20.04 2.62 6.01
N THR A 102 19.79 3.09 7.22
CA THR A 102 19.23 2.24 8.31
C THR A 102 17.84 1.76 7.95
N TYR A 103 17.01 2.62 7.36
CA TYR A 103 15.69 2.21 6.88
C TYR A 103 15.81 1.10 5.84
N TRP A 104 16.70 1.26 4.87
CA TRP A 104 16.88 0.26 3.80
C TRP A 104 17.41 -1.05 4.34
N LEU A 105 18.25 -1.02 5.37
CA LEU A 105 18.67 -2.25 6.04
C LEU A 105 17.47 -3.00 6.65
N GLY A 106 16.61 -2.29 7.38
CA GLY A 106 15.39 -2.86 7.93
C GLY A 106 14.45 -3.38 6.86
N ALA A 107 14.27 -2.61 5.77
CA ALA A 107 13.44 -3.02 4.64
C ALA A 107 13.98 -4.30 3.98
N ALA A 108 15.31 -4.42 3.85
CA ALA A 108 15.95 -5.62 3.31
C ALA A 108 15.66 -6.85 4.18
N LEU A 109 15.70 -6.69 5.50
CA LEU A 109 15.35 -7.78 6.42
C LEU A 109 13.88 -8.18 6.31
N ILE A 110 12.98 -7.21 6.16
CA ILE A 110 11.56 -7.49 5.96
C ILE A 110 11.34 -8.26 4.66
N VAL A 111 11.97 -7.80 3.56
CA VAL A 111 11.87 -8.48 2.26
C VAL A 111 12.41 -9.90 2.35
N ALA A 112 13.55 -10.09 3.02
CA ALA A 112 14.11 -11.43 3.22
C ALA A 112 13.12 -12.32 3.99
N GLY A 113 12.48 -11.78 5.04
CA GLY A 113 11.44 -12.50 5.79
C GLY A 113 10.24 -12.86 4.91
N ILE A 114 9.80 -11.94 4.06
CA ILE A 114 8.70 -12.18 3.11
C ILE A 114 9.04 -13.34 2.17
N LEU A 115 10.25 -13.33 1.61
CA LEU A 115 10.69 -14.39 0.69
C LEU A 115 10.71 -15.75 1.39
N ILE A 116 11.18 -15.78 2.64
CA ILE A 116 11.19 -17.02 3.43
C ILE A 116 9.76 -17.52 3.66
N THR A 117 8.83 -16.64 4.01
CA THR A 117 7.43 -17.04 4.22
C THR A 117 6.81 -17.60 2.95
N GLN A 118 7.09 -17.02 1.79
CA GLN A 118 6.56 -17.50 0.52
C GLN A 118 7.12 -18.88 0.16
N TYR A 119 8.34 -19.13 0.55
CA TYR A 119 8.96 -20.43 0.28
C TYR A 119 8.33 -21.55 1.12
N SER A 120 7.84 -21.25 2.32
CA SER A 120 7.27 -22.23 3.23
C SER A 120 5.76 -22.40 3.09
N VAL A 121 5.06 -21.51 2.37
CA VAL A 121 3.61 -21.59 2.20
C VAL A 121 3.25 -22.72 1.23
N PRO A 122 2.35 -23.66 1.61
CA PRO A 122 1.87 -24.70 0.69
C PRO A 122 1.19 -24.07 -0.52
N GLY A 123 1.56 -24.53 -1.67
CA GLY A 123 1.05 -24.03 -2.96
C GLY A 123 -0.39 -24.41 -3.25
#